data_4a198cb374de5c4c5ba2c229c84ede02
#
_entry.id   4a198cb374de5c4c5ba2c229c84ede02
#
_cell.length_a   1.000
_cell.length_b   1.000
_cell.length_c   1.000
_cell.angle_alpha   90.00
_cell.angle_beta   90.00
_cell.angle_gamma   90.00
#
_symmetry.space_group_name_H-M   'P 1'
#
loop_
_entity.id
_entity.type
_entity.pdbx_description
1 polymer ?
#
loop_
_entity_poly.entity_id
_entity_poly.type
_entity_poly.pdbx_seq_one_letter_code
_entity_poly.pdbx_strand_id
1 'polypeptide(L)'
;MQIFSNPFFATSAEVLTLGAMTVLLPLSPLMCTVLSGRLSYLLQYRSSFARSAQCVKALRRARVISRNLQRKSSASGQQTESIQGSCTHCGLCCVDRSCVFLEWNDGVTSQCSIYDNWFWRLTSCGSYPIDGPSIAVYGCPSFKAIPIKVVKSGISSPA
;
A
#
# COMPACT_ATOMS: atom_id res chain seq x y z
N MET A 1 11.03 21.21 -3.83
CA MET A 1 9.74 20.51 -3.63
C MET A 1 9.69 19.93 -2.21
N GLN A 2 9.73 20.80 -1.18
CA GLN A 2 9.92 20.44 0.24
C GLN A 2 8.62 20.49 1.08
N ILE A 3 7.46 20.71 0.45
CA ILE A 3 6.20 20.94 1.16
C ILE A 3 5.67 19.65 1.85
N PHE A 4 6.06 18.48 1.36
CA PHE A 4 5.57 17.18 1.90
C PHE A 4 6.40 16.60 3.05
N SER A 5 7.53 17.22 3.40
CA SER A 5 8.36 16.77 4.53
C SER A 5 7.85 17.26 5.89
N ASN A 6 6.86 18.14 5.92
CA ASN A 6 6.29 18.65 7.16
C ASN A 6 5.32 17.62 7.76
N PRO A 7 5.58 17.09 8.98
CA PRO A 7 4.73 16.08 9.63
C PRO A 7 3.29 16.55 9.83
N PHE A 8 3.08 17.85 9.99
CA PHE A 8 1.75 18.44 10.12
C PHE A 8 0.93 18.28 8.84
N PHE A 9 1.56 18.46 7.66
CA PHE A 9 0.88 18.31 6.37
C PHE A 9 0.50 16.85 6.09
N ALA A 10 1.38 15.91 6.43
CA ALA A 10 1.10 14.49 6.29
C ALA A 10 -0.07 14.04 7.18
N THR A 11 -0.15 14.55 8.41
CA THR A 11 -1.25 14.24 9.34
C THR A 11 -2.57 14.85 8.87
N SER A 12 -2.55 16.09 8.38
CA SER A 12 -3.76 16.74 7.84
C SER A 12 -4.29 16.02 6.60
N ALA A 13 -3.41 15.62 5.68
CA ALA A 13 -3.77 14.83 4.50
C ALA A 13 -4.37 13.47 4.90
N GLU A 14 -3.82 12.82 5.92
CA GLU A 14 -4.37 11.56 6.45
C GLU A 14 -5.79 11.75 7.00
N VAL A 15 -6.01 12.76 7.83
CA VAL A 15 -7.33 13.05 8.41
C VAL A 15 -8.36 13.36 7.33
N LEU A 16 -8.02 14.16 6.34
CA LEU A 16 -8.91 14.49 5.22
C LEU A 16 -9.24 13.26 4.38
N THR A 17 -8.24 12.44 4.06
CA THR A 17 -8.44 11.23 3.24
C THR A 17 -9.29 10.20 3.98
N LEU A 18 -9.00 9.95 5.25
CA LEU A 18 -9.79 9.01 6.07
C LEU A 18 -11.19 9.54 6.35
N GLY A 19 -11.36 10.85 6.52
CA GLY A 19 -12.66 11.51 6.64
C GLY A 19 -13.50 11.29 5.38
N ALA A 20 -12.92 11.57 4.21
CA ALA A 20 -13.58 11.33 2.93
C ALA A 20 -13.95 9.85 2.72
N MET A 21 -13.03 8.93 3.04
CA MET A 21 -13.30 7.49 2.98
C MET A 21 -14.44 7.08 3.91
N THR A 22 -14.54 7.68 5.10
CA THR A 22 -15.60 7.37 6.06
C THR A 22 -16.96 7.87 5.56
N VAL A 23 -17.02 9.06 5.00
CA VAL A 23 -18.26 9.62 4.42
C VAL A 23 -18.71 8.80 3.20
N LEU A 24 -17.76 8.31 2.40
CA LEU A 24 -18.03 7.51 1.21
C LEU A 24 -18.24 6.01 1.50
N LEU A 25 -18.13 5.57 2.76
CA LEU A 25 -18.34 4.17 3.14
C LEU A 25 -19.64 3.55 2.61
N PRO A 26 -20.81 4.24 2.64
CA PRO A 26 -22.04 3.67 2.09
C PRO A 26 -21.95 3.35 0.59
N LEU A 27 -21.13 4.09 -0.15
CA LEU A 27 -20.90 3.87 -1.59
C LEU A 27 -19.79 2.84 -1.85
N SER A 28 -19.10 2.35 -0.81
CA SER A 28 -17.96 1.44 -0.97
C SER A 28 -18.28 0.14 -1.72
N PRO A 29 -19.45 -0.55 -1.53
CA PRO A 29 -19.75 -1.74 -2.32
C PRO A 29 -19.90 -1.45 -3.82
N LEU A 30 -20.47 -0.28 -4.16
CA LEU A 30 -20.58 0.17 -5.56
C LEU A 30 -19.18 0.44 -6.14
N MET A 31 -18.34 1.16 -5.41
CA MET A 31 -16.96 1.44 -5.81
C MET A 31 -16.15 0.14 -5.97
N CYS A 32 -16.29 -0.81 -5.04
CA CYS A 32 -15.64 -2.11 -5.15
C CYS A 32 -16.10 -2.89 -6.39
N THR A 33 -17.40 -2.83 -6.71
CA THR A 33 -17.96 -3.45 -7.92
C THR A 33 -17.37 -2.83 -9.19
N VAL A 34 -17.34 -1.52 -9.29
CA VAL A 34 -16.79 -0.81 -10.45
C VAL A 34 -15.30 -1.10 -10.64
N LEU A 35 -14.53 -1.09 -9.53
CA LEU A 35 -13.08 -1.30 -9.58
C LEU A 35 -12.69 -2.75 -9.89
N SER A 36 -13.44 -3.74 -9.37
CA SER A 36 -13.15 -5.16 -9.56
C SER A 36 -13.88 -5.78 -10.77
N GLY A 37 -14.90 -5.11 -11.29
CA GLY A 37 -15.79 -5.65 -12.32
C GLY A 37 -16.72 -6.77 -11.81
N ARG A 38 -16.85 -6.95 -10.49
CA ARG A 38 -17.59 -8.07 -9.87
C ARG A 38 -18.84 -7.59 -9.16
N LEU A 39 -20.01 -8.05 -9.61
CA LEU A 39 -21.30 -7.72 -8.99
C LEU A 39 -21.49 -8.31 -7.60
N SER A 40 -20.67 -9.28 -7.20
CA SER A 40 -20.72 -9.92 -5.88
C SER A 40 -20.66 -8.94 -4.72
N TYR A 41 -19.92 -7.82 -4.89
CA TYR A 41 -19.83 -6.78 -3.86
C TYR A 41 -21.14 -6.04 -3.61
N LEU A 42 -21.97 -5.85 -4.64
CA LEU A 42 -23.31 -5.27 -4.50
C LEU A 42 -24.31 -6.28 -3.97
N LEU A 43 -24.28 -7.53 -4.46
CA LEU A 43 -25.17 -8.57 -4.00
C LEU A 43 -24.96 -8.87 -2.50
N GLN A 44 -23.73 -8.77 -2.04
CA GLN A 44 -23.35 -8.95 -0.63
C GLN A 44 -23.08 -7.62 0.05
N TYR A 45 -23.98 -6.64 -0.14
CA TYR A 45 -23.79 -5.26 0.33
C TYR A 45 -23.32 -5.16 1.79
N ARG A 46 -24.01 -5.86 2.72
CA ARG A 46 -23.70 -5.78 4.16
C ARG A 46 -22.30 -6.28 4.48
N SER A 47 -21.87 -7.39 3.87
CA SER A 47 -20.54 -7.95 4.12
C SER A 47 -19.44 -7.07 3.48
N SER A 48 -19.69 -6.57 2.28
CA SER A 48 -18.77 -5.65 1.58
C SER A 48 -18.60 -4.33 2.32
N PHE A 49 -19.69 -3.77 2.83
CA PHE A 49 -19.67 -2.59 3.68
C PHE A 49 -18.88 -2.82 4.98
N ALA A 50 -19.13 -3.93 5.67
CA ALA A 50 -18.43 -4.27 6.91
C ALA A 50 -16.93 -4.45 6.69
N ARG A 51 -16.52 -5.14 5.60
CA ARG A 51 -15.11 -5.29 5.20
C ARG A 51 -14.47 -3.94 4.87
N SER A 52 -15.18 -3.07 4.15
CA SER A 52 -14.68 -1.71 3.84
C SER A 52 -14.48 -0.89 5.11
N ALA A 53 -15.41 -0.94 6.06
CA ALA A 53 -15.28 -0.28 7.34
C ALA A 53 -14.10 -0.80 8.17
N GLN A 54 -13.86 -2.11 8.17
CA GLN A 54 -12.70 -2.72 8.82
C GLN A 54 -11.40 -2.27 8.15
N CYS A 55 -11.36 -2.20 6.83
CA CYS A 55 -10.22 -1.72 6.07
C CYS A 55 -9.87 -0.26 6.43
N VAL A 56 -10.85 0.64 6.44
CA VAL A 56 -10.65 2.05 6.85
C VAL A 56 -10.14 2.14 8.30
N LYS A 57 -10.69 1.32 9.21
CA LYS A 57 -10.25 1.26 10.61
C LYS A 57 -8.81 0.76 10.73
N ALA A 58 -8.42 -0.25 9.95
CA ALA A 58 -7.05 -0.77 9.91
C ALA A 58 -6.06 0.28 9.35
N LEU A 59 -6.40 0.95 8.25
CA LEU A 59 -5.61 2.03 7.67
C LEU A 59 -5.38 3.18 8.64
N ARG A 60 -6.43 3.56 9.39
CA ARG A 60 -6.35 4.60 10.43
C ARG A 60 -5.43 4.21 11.57
N ARG A 61 -5.56 2.97 12.10
CA ARG A 61 -4.71 2.47 13.20
C ARG A 61 -3.24 2.42 12.81
N ALA A 62 -2.96 1.93 11.60
CA ALA A 62 -1.60 1.77 11.11
C ALA A 62 -0.97 3.06 10.58
N ARG A 63 -1.72 4.18 10.51
CA ARG A 63 -1.26 5.44 9.92
C ARG A 63 -0.58 5.25 8.55
N VAL A 64 -1.17 4.38 7.72
CA VAL A 64 -0.55 3.95 6.47
C VAL A 64 -0.33 5.12 5.50
N ILE A 65 -1.27 6.07 5.48
CA ILE A 65 -1.23 7.20 4.54
C ILE A 65 -0.08 8.14 4.88
N SER A 66 0.03 8.57 6.15
CA SER A 66 1.11 9.47 6.59
C SER A 66 2.49 8.83 6.44
N ARG A 67 2.63 7.54 6.77
CA ARG A 67 3.88 6.79 6.57
C ARG A 67 4.29 6.72 5.10
N ASN A 68 3.34 6.45 4.19
CA ASN A 68 3.64 6.38 2.76
C ASN A 68 4.03 7.75 2.19
N LEU A 69 3.36 8.83 2.61
CA LEU A 69 3.71 10.18 2.21
C LEU A 69 5.11 10.58 2.70
N GLN A 70 5.42 10.30 3.96
CA GLN A 70 6.74 10.56 4.53
C GLN A 70 7.83 9.74 3.83
N ARG A 71 7.58 8.46 3.53
CA ARG A 71 8.55 7.60 2.82
C ARG A 71 8.80 8.08 1.40
N LYS A 72 7.75 8.45 0.65
CA LYS A 72 7.93 9.00 -0.71
C LYS A 72 8.74 10.28 -0.71
N SER A 73 8.58 11.14 0.29
CA SER A 73 9.39 12.36 0.43
C SER A 73 10.84 12.07 0.81
N SER A 74 11.09 11.02 1.60
CA SER A 74 12.45 10.61 2.02
C SER A 74 13.16 9.77 0.94
N ALA A 75 12.44 8.96 0.16
CA ALA A 75 13.00 8.12 -0.90
C ALA A 75 13.52 8.94 -2.12
N SER A 76 13.23 10.23 -2.17
CA SER A 76 13.80 11.16 -3.18
C SER A 76 15.31 11.37 -3.02
N GLY A 77 15.92 10.90 -1.93
CA GLY A 77 17.35 11.02 -1.67
C GLY A 77 17.98 9.66 -1.36
N GLN A 78 18.74 9.10 -2.31
CA GLN A 78 19.54 7.86 -2.21
C GLN A 78 18.77 6.58 -1.90
N GLN A 79 18.47 5.83 -2.94
CA GLN A 79 18.15 4.40 -2.80
C GLN A 79 19.42 3.68 -2.36
N THR A 80 19.49 3.32 -1.08
CA THR A 80 20.58 2.52 -0.52
C THR A 80 20.38 1.02 -0.70
N GLU A 81 19.18 0.61 -1.11
CA GLU A 81 18.78 -0.79 -1.24
C GLU A 81 18.11 -1.05 -2.59
N SER A 82 18.44 -2.17 -3.22
CA SER A 82 17.73 -2.72 -4.37
C SER A 82 16.76 -3.79 -3.88
N ILE A 83 15.52 -3.72 -4.33
CA ILE A 83 14.51 -4.70 -3.97
C ILE A 83 14.40 -5.72 -5.10
N GLN A 84 14.54 -6.99 -4.75
CA GLN A 84 14.40 -8.12 -5.67
C GLN A 84 13.25 -9.02 -5.25
N GLY A 85 12.56 -9.58 -6.22
CA GLY A 85 11.45 -10.50 -6.04
C GLY A 85 10.19 -10.06 -6.79
N SER A 86 9.18 -10.91 -6.70
CA SER A 86 7.85 -10.67 -7.28
C SER A 86 6.78 -11.12 -6.29
N CYS A 87 5.60 -10.54 -6.35
CA CYS A 87 4.49 -10.91 -5.47
C CYS A 87 4.04 -12.36 -5.77
N THR A 88 4.08 -13.23 -4.77
CA THR A 88 3.61 -14.61 -4.84
C THR A 88 2.17 -14.79 -4.36
N HIS A 89 1.44 -13.69 -4.17
CA HIS A 89 0.06 -13.69 -3.70
C HIS A 89 -0.14 -14.38 -2.34
N CYS A 90 0.86 -14.31 -1.44
CA CYS A 90 0.76 -14.90 -0.10
C CYS A 90 -0.29 -14.25 0.81
N GLY A 91 -0.79 -13.06 0.47
CA GLY A 91 -1.85 -12.36 1.18
C GLY A 91 -1.46 -11.67 2.49
N LEU A 92 -0.27 -11.87 3.02
CA LEU A 92 0.13 -11.35 4.34
C LEU A 92 -0.09 -9.83 4.48
N CYS A 93 0.37 -9.04 3.51
CA CYS A 93 0.18 -7.59 3.54
C CYS A 93 -1.29 -7.17 3.37
N CYS A 94 -2.13 -8.00 2.73
CA CYS A 94 -3.56 -7.75 2.55
C CYS A 94 -4.35 -8.11 3.81
N VAL A 95 -3.99 -9.20 4.48
CA VAL A 95 -4.60 -9.63 5.75
C VAL A 95 -4.35 -8.59 6.83
N ASP A 96 -3.11 -8.13 6.99
CA ASP A 96 -2.75 -7.11 7.98
C ASP A 96 -3.53 -5.80 7.80
N ARG A 97 -3.82 -5.44 6.54
CA ARG A 97 -4.61 -4.25 6.20
C ARG A 97 -6.12 -4.48 6.19
N SER A 98 -6.59 -5.68 6.48
CA SER A 98 -8.02 -6.06 6.36
C SER A 98 -8.59 -5.65 5.00
N CYS A 99 -7.86 -5.94 3.91
CA CYS A 99 -8.17 -5.44 2.58
C CYS A 99 -9.51 -5.99 2.07
N VAL A 100 -10.40 -5.11 1.62
CA VAL A 100 -11.72 -5.48 1.06
C VAL A 100 -11.61 -6.29 -0.24
N PHE A 101 -10.53 -6.09 -1.00
CA PHE A 101 -10.29 -6.75 -2.28
C PHE A 101 -9.56 -8.09 -2.15
N LEU A 102 -9.25 -8.52 -0.93
CA LEU A 102 -8.64 -9.82 -0.68
C LEU A 102 -9.69 -10.92 -0.80
N GLU A 103 -9.43 -11.86 -1.69
CA GLU A 103 -10.22 -13.08 -1.87
C GLU A 103 -9.32 -14.30 -1.65
N TRP A 104 -9.90 -15.38 -1.17
CA TRP A 104 -9.20 -16.63 -0.99
C TRP A 104 -9.75 -17.67 -1.96
N ASN A 105 -8.88 -18.20 -2.81
CA ASN A 105 -9.22 -19.36 -3.63
C ASN A 105 -8.91 -20.62 -2.81
N ASP A 106 -9.92 -21.46 -2.64
CA ASP A 106 -9.81 -22.75 -1.91
C ASP A 106 -9.22 -22.65 -0.49
N GLY A 107 -9.31 -21.46 0.12
CA GLY A 107 -8.80 -21.21 1.47
C GLY A 107 -7.28 -21.18 1.62
N VAL A 108 -6.52 -21.36 0.55
CA VAL A 108 -5.05 -21.48 0.58
C VAL A 108 -4.37 -20.34 -0.16
N THR A 109 -4.81 -20.05 -1.37
CA THR A 109 -4.21 -19.02 -2.22
C THR A 109 -4.97 -17.72 -2.13
N SER A 110 -4.29 -16.62 -1.82
CA SER A 110 -4.91 -15.31 -1.82
C SER A 110 -4.88 -14.67 -3.20
N GLN A 111 -5.95 -13.98 -3.56
CA GLN A 111 -6.03 -13.21 -4.79
C GLN A 111 -6.55 -11.81 -4.49
N CYS A 112 -5.91 -10.80 -5.08
CA CYS A 112 -6.41 -9.43 -5.06
C CYS A 112 -7.33 -9.21 -6.25
N SER A 113 -8.62 -8.91 -6.03
CA SER A 113 -9.60 -8.73 -7.12
C SER A 113 -9.34 -7.53 -8.01
N ILE A 114 -8.46 -6.61 -7.60
CA ILE A 114 -8.05 -5.44 -8.39
C ILE A 114 -6.56 -5.46 -8.75
N TYR A 115 -5.89 -6.62 -8.62
CA TYR A 115 -4.47 -6.71 -8.92
C TYR A 115 -4.16 -6.23 -10.34
N ASP A 116 -3.10 -5.42 -10.45
CA ASP A 116 -2.63 -4.78 -11.68
C ASP A 116 -3.63 -3.83 -12.38
N ASN A 117 -4.76 -3.52 -11.76
CA ASN A 117 -5.67 -2.48 -12.22
C ASN A 117 -5.01 -1.08 -12.05
N TRP A 118 -5.45 -0.09 -12.85
CA TRP A 118 -4.98 1.29 -12.76
C TRP A 118 -5.11 1.87 -11.34
N PHE A 119 -6.22 1.56 -10.64
CA PHE A 119 -6.45 1.99 -9.25
C PHE A 119 -5.46 1.33 -8.28
N TRP A 120 -5.19 0.03 -8.44
CA TRP A 120 -4.20 -0.69 -7.63
C TRP A 120 -2.81 -0.03 -7.72
N ARG A 121 -2.40 0.39 -8.93
CA ARG A 121 -1.11 1.08 -9.16
C ARG A 121 -1.01 2.44 -8.46
N LEU A 122 -2.14 3.13 -8.26
CA LEU A 122 -2.19 4.39 -7.52
C LEU A 122 -2.15 4.20 -6.00
N THR A 123 -2.49 3.02 -5.51
CA THR A 123 -2.50 2.72 -4.07
C THR A 123 -1.11 2.41 -3.54
N SER A 124 -1.01 2.34 -2.21
CA SER A 124 0.22 1.87 -1.55
C SER A 124 0.57 0.42 -1.88
N CYS A 125 -0.37 -0.38 -2.38
CA CYS A 125 -0.13 -1.76 -2.80
C CYS A 125 0.67 -1.83 -4.11
N GLY A 126 0.36 -0.96 -5.09
CA GLY A 126 1.09 -0.89 -6.34
C GLY A 126 2.52 -0.34 -6.22
N SER A 127 2.81 0.32 -5.09
CA SER A 127 4.15 0.83 -4.78
C SER A 127 4.92 -0.07 -3.79
N TYR A 128 4.33 -1.17 -3.34
CA TYR A 128 4.94 -2.08 -2.37
C TYR A 128 5.80 -3.14 -3.08
N PRO A 129 6.98 -3.49 -2.53
CA PRO A 129 7.64 -2.87 -1.39
C PRO A 129 8.49 -1.65 -1.80
N ILE A 130 8.57 -0.65 -0.90
CA ILE A 130 9.33 0.57 -1.16
C ILE A 130 10.78 0.44 -0.65
N ASP A 131 10.95 -0.27 0.48
CA ASP A 131 12.23 -0.40 1.19
C ASP A 131 12.28 -1.72 2.00
N GLY A 132 13.45 -2.09 2.51
CA GLY A 132 13.66 -3.27 3.35
C GLY A 132 12.80 -3.26 4.61
N PRO A 133 12.70 -2.15 5.38
CA PRO A 133 11.80 -2.05 6.52
C PRO A 133 10.32 -2.34 6.17
N SER A 134 9.84 -1.97 4.98
CA SER A 134 8.47 -2.29 4.57
C SER A 134 8.26 -3.79 4.36
N ILE A 135 9.27 -4.50 3.88
CA ILE A 135 9.24 -5.97 3.74
C ILE A 135 9.16 -6.62 5.12
N ALA A 136 9.98 -6.16 6.06
CA ALA A 136 10.04 -6.71 7.42
C ALA A 136 8.73 -6.52 8.20
N VAL A 137 8.08 -5.34 8.05
CA VAL A 137 6.81 -5.04 8.73
C VAL A 137 5.71 -6.04 8.40
N TYR A 138 5.63 -6.50 7.15
CA TYR A 138 4.60 -7.45 6.72
C TYR A 138 5.09 -8.91 6.69
N GLY A 139 6.36 -9.16 7.03
CA GLY A 139 6.96 -10.50 6.96
C GLY A 139 6.87 -11.12 5.57
N CYS A 140 7.00 -10.31 4.51
CA CYS A 140 6.79 -10.77 3.15
C CYS A 140 7.91 -11.71 2.69
N PRO A 141 7.62 -12.98 2.35
CA PRO A 141 8.64 -13.93 1.93
C PRO A 141 9.09 -13.72 0.47
N SER A 142 8.31 -12.96 -0.30
CA SER A 142 8.46 -12.85 -1.75
C SER A 142 9.47 -11.80 -2.19
N PHE A 143 9.85 -10.90 -1.29
CA PHE A 143 10.77 -9.81 -1.60
C PHE A 143 11.97 -9.82 -0.65
N LYS A 144 13.12 -9.41 -1.19
CA LYS A 144 14.37 -9.24 -0.44
C LYS A 144 14.99 -7.88 -0.74
N ALA A 145 15.43 -7.19 0.29
CA ALA A 145 16.19 -5.96 0.16
C ALA A 145 17.68 -6.31 0.10
N ILE A 146 18.37 -5.85 -0.93
CA ILE A 146 19.81 -6.05 -1.13
C ILE A 146 20.49 -4.69 -1.03
N PRO A 147 21.46 -4.50 -0.12
CA PRO A 147 22.17 -3.25 0.00
C PRO A 147 22.97 -2.97 -1.29
N ILE A 148 22.77 -1.76 -1.85
CA ILE A 148 23.57 -1.30 -2.98
C ILE A 148 24.90 -0.82 -2.44
N LYS A 149 26.00 -1.50 -2.78
CA LYS A 149 27.35 -0.97 -2.53
C LYS A 149 27.55 0.26 -3.40
N VAL A 150 27.40 1.44 -2.82
CA VAL A 150 27.79 2.69 -3.49
C VAL A 150 29.30 2.67 -3.62
N VAL A 151 29.80 2.29 -4.79
CA VAL A 151 31.21 2.51 -5.15
C VAL A 151 31.37 4.02 -5.28
N LYS A 152 31.93 4.66 -4.28
CA LYS A 152 32.40 6.03 -4.41
C LYS A 152 33.48 6.02 -5.47
N SER A 153 33.12 6.36 -6.71
CA SER A 153 34.08 6.68 -7.75
C SER A 153 34.86 7.89 -7.26
N GLY A 154 36.04 7.63 -6.71
CA GLY A 154 37.00 8.68 -6.36
C GLY A 154 37.40 9.36 -7.66
N ILE A 155 36.82 10.51 -7.92
CA ILE A 155 37.38 11.47 -8.87
C ILE A 155 38.57 12.06 -8.14
N SER A 156 39.74 11.44 -8.33
CA SER A 156 41.03 12.11 -8.07
C SER A 156 41.14 13.20 -9.09
N SER A 157 41.00 14.45 -8.64
CA SER A 157 41.32 15.65 -9.40
C SER A 157 42.84 15.60 -9.73
N PRO A 158 43.26 15.67 -10.97
CA PRO A 158 44.69 15.86 -11.25
C PRO A 158 45.11 17.28 -10.85
N ALA A 159 46.23 17.33 -10.17
CA ALA A 159 46.94 18.57 -9.80
C ALA A 159 47.44 19.37 -11.02
#